data_5e78f616f891c55c2bbcee29b2f1c8f8
#
_entry.id   5e78f616f891c55c2bbcee29b2f1c8f8
#
_cell.length_a   1.000
_cell.length_b   1.000
_cell.length_c   1.000
_cell.angle_alpha   90.00
_cell.angle_beta   90.00
_cell.angle_gamma   90.00
#
_symmetry.space_group_name_H-M   'P 1'
#
loop_
_entity.id
_entity.type
_entity.pdbx_description
1 polymer ?
#
loop_
_entity_poly.entity_id
_entity_poly.type
_entity_poly.pdbx_seq_one_letter_code
_entity_poly.pdbx_strand_id
1 'polypeptide(L)'
;MVKNISNLGDTAVYCDFGSEVNETINASVIDYFHHISKLIKDKKIEGITNLTPSYNKLIISFDLNITNYKKIKNFIEGLTINRDIKKNNQKIKIPVCCDDEYGLDFLRLIEKLNIDKDKILELYFGKEYFCYMTGFIAGMPFLGDLNESIRCDRLETPRLKMPKGSVGITEQFANIYTFESPGGWNIIGNTPKKIFDNKNLAQPAQVNPGDKVSFYQITKEEYLNWNE
;
A
#
# COMPACT_ATOMS: atom_id res chain seq x y z
N MET A 1 13.27 -14.89 -2.59
CA MET A 1 12.88 -16.19 -3.17
C MET A 1 11.61 -16.65 -2.49
N VAL A 2 10.67 -17.25 -3.22
CA VAL A 2 9.43 -17.83 -2.66
C VAL A 2 9.81 -18.95 -1.67
N LYS A 3 9.22 -18.92 -0.45
CA LYS A 3 9.47 -19.93 0.59
C LYS A 3 8.46 -21.06 0.55
N ASN A 4 7.21 -20.76 0.20
CA ASN A 4 6.16 -21.75 0.08
C ASN A 4 5.17 -21.38 -1.03
N ILE A 5 4.61 -22.38 -1.70
CA ILE A 5 3.61 -22.24 -2.76
C ILE A 5 2.46 -23.20 -2.43
N SER A 6 1.27 -22.65 -2.27
CA SER A 6 0.05 -23.41 -1.96
C SER A 6 -1.14 -22.99 -2.81
N ASN A 7 -2.18 -23.81 -2.83
CA ASN A 7 -3.45 -23.45 -3.45
C ASN A 7 -4.14 -22.32 -2.66
N LEU A 8 -4.82 -21.46 -3.39
CA LEU A 8 -5.78 -20.51 -2.84
C LEU A 8 -7.11 -20.70 -3.60
N GLY A 9 -8.01 -21.51 -3.01
CA GLY A 9 -9.18 -21.98 -3.74
C GLY A 9 -8.79 -22.80 -4.99
N ASP A 10 -9.65 -22.79 -6.01
CA ASP A 10 -9.48 -23.60 -7.21
C ASP A 10 -8.69 -22.91 -8.33
N THR A 11 -8.69 -21.59 -8.34
CA THR A 11 -8.22 -20.75 -9.45
C THR A 11 -7.08 -19.80 -9.10
N ALA A 12 -6.42 -20.00 -7.95
CA ALA A 12 -5.27 -19.18 -7.59
C ALA A 12 -4.17 -19.97 -6.88
N VAL A 13 -2.95 -19.43 -6.99
CA VAL A 13 -1.75 -19.85 -6.28
C VAL A 13 -1.35 -18.78 -5.30
N TYR A 14 -1.06 -19.19 -4.07
CA TYR A 14 -0.54 -18.34 -3.00
C TYR A 14 0.95 -18.56 -2.83
N CYS A 15 1.74 -17.53 -3.14
CA CYS A 15 3.19 -17.53 -2.99
C CYS A 15 3.57 -16.78 -1.71
N ASP A 16 4.20 -17.48 -0.79
CA ASP A 16 4.68 -16.96 0.49
C ASP A 16 6.17 -16.66 0.42
N PHE A 17 6.58 -15.42 0.71
CA PHE A 17 7.98 -14.98 0.73
C PHE A 17 8.57 -14.91 2.13
N GLY A 18 7.77 -15.11 3.18
CA GLY A 18 8.19 -15.13 4.58
C GLY A 18 7.15 -14.57 5.53
N SER A 19 7.43 -14.66 6.83
CA SER A 19 6.53 -14.23 7.89
C SER A 19 6.61 -12.73 8.21
N GLU A 20 7.78 -12.12 7.97
CA GLU A 20 8.02 -10.72 8.27
C GLU A 20 7.53 -9.80 7.15
N VAL A 21 7.11 -8.60 7.54
CA VAL A 21 6.82 -7.51 6.61
C VAL A 21 7.96 -6.50 6.70
N ASN A 22 8.83 -6.53 5.70
CA ASN A 22 9.94 -5.60 5.56
C ASN A 22 10.26 -5.32 4.08
N GLU A 23 11.00 -4.24 3.81
CA GLU A 23 11.34 -3.79 2.45
C GLU A 23 12.05 -4.88 1.64
N THR A 24 12.93 -5.67 2.24
CA THR A 24 13.71 -6.71 1.54
C THR A 24 12.83 -7.84 1.01
N ILE A 25 11.90 -8.32 1.85
CA ILE A 25 10.95 -9.36 1.46
C ILE A 25 9.97 -8.81 0.43
N ASN A 26 9.43 -7.61 0.66
CA ASN A 26 8.52 -6.96 -0.27
C ASN A 26 9.18 -6.71 -1.63
N ALA A 27 10.44 -6.27 -1.65
CA ALA A 27 11.19 -6.12 -2.91
C ALA A 27 11.22 -7.42 -3.72
N SER A 28 11.33 -8.58 -3.06
CA SER A 28 11.27 -9.88 -3.75
C SER A 28 9.87 -10.16 -4.32
N VAL A 29 8.80 -9.82 -3.59
CA VAL A 29 7.41 -9.92 -4.10
C VAL A 29 7.24 -9.08 -5.36
N ILE A 30 7.69 -7.84 -5.32
CA ILE A 30 7.58 -6.89 -6.43
C ILE A 30 8.43 -7.32 -7.63
N ASP A 31 9.61 -7.91 -7.41
CA ASP A 31 10.44 -8.47 -8.48
C ASP A 31 9.71 -9.60 -9.21
N TYR A 32 9.08 -10.53 -8.47
CA TYR A 32 8.26 -11.59 -9.07
C TYR A 32 7.05 -11.02 -9.81
N PHE A 33 6.33 -10.09 -9.22
CA PHE A 33 5.19 -9.41 -9.85
C PHE A 33 5.57 -8.78 -11.20
N HIS A 34 6.62 -7.96 -11.24
CA HIS A 34 7.05 -7.31 -12.48
C HIS A 34 7.56 -8.31 -13.51
N HIS A 35 8.31 -9.33 -13.10
CA HIS A 35 8.84 -10.33 -14.01
C HIS A 35 7.70 -11.13 -14.67
N ILE A 36 6.74 -11.63 -13.88
CA ILE A 36 5.59 -12.37 -14.38
C ILE A 36 4.69 -11.47 -15.24
N SER A 37 4.43 -10.22 -14.83
CA SER A 37 3.68 -9.24 -15.61
C SER A 37 4.30 -9.02 -16.99
N LYS A 38 5.65 -8.95 -17.05
CA LYS A 38 6.36 -8.84 -18.33
C LYS A 38 6.18 -10.08 -19.19
N LEU A 39 6.27 -11.29 -18.61
CA LEU A 39 6.07 -12.54 -19.35
C LEU A 39 4.64 -12.65 -19.91
N ILE A 40 3.63 -12.19 -19.16
CA ILE A 40 2.25 -12.12 -19.64
C ILE A 40 2.14 -11.15 -20.81
N LYS A 41 2.69 -9.94 -20.67
CA LYS A 41 2.69 -8.91 -21.73
C LYS A 41 3.38 -9.40 -23.00
N ASP A 42 4.49 -10.10 -22.85
CA ASP A 42 5.29 -10.67 -23.94
C ASP A 42 4.67 -11.97 -24.52
N LYS A 43 3.48 -12.39 -24.04
CA LYS A 43 2.78 -13.64 -24.42
C LYS A 43 3.63 -14.91 -24.24
N LYS A 44 4.53 -14.91 -23.26
CA LYS A 44 5.41 -16.04 -22.93
C LYS A 44 4.79 -17.02 -21.94
N ILE A 45 3.70 -16.62 -21.30
CA ILE A 45 2.88 -17.43 -20.40
C ILE A 45 1.41 -17.13 -20.63
N GLU A 46 0.59 -18.18 -20.65
CA GLU A 46 -0.86 -18.10 -20.85
C GLU A 46 -1.61 -18.61 -19.61
N GLY A 47 -2.87 -18.20 -19.50
CA GLY A 47 -3.78 -18.68 -18.47
C GLY A 47 -3.65 -17.96 -17.12
N ILE A 48 -2.69 -17.06 -16.92
CA ILE A 48 -2.67 -16.16 -15.75
C ILE A 48 -3.62 -15.01 -16.03
N THR A 49 -4.61 -14.81 -15.14
CA THR A 49 -5.66 -13.79 -15.28
C THR A 49 -5.39 -12.56 -14.42
N ASN A 50 -4.73 -12.72 -13.27
CA ASN A 50 -4.40 -11.61 -12.39
C ASN A 50 -3.18 -11.91 -11.52
N LEU A 51 -2.48 -10.83 -11.11
CA LEU A 51 -1.39 -10.84 -10.15
C LEU A 51 -1.70 -9.83 -9.05
N THR A 52 -1.75 -10.28 -7.80
CA THR A 52 -2.03 -9.43 -6.65
C THR A 52 -0.86 -9.49 -5.66
N PRO A 53 0.08 -8.53 -5.76
CA PRO A 53 1.15 -8.40 -4.77
C PRO A 53 0.61 -7.81 -3.48
N SER A 54 1.17 -8.26 -2.36
CA SER A 54 0.88 -7.74 -1.03
C SER A 54 2.22 -7.57 -0.28
N TYR A 55 2.18 -7.37 1.03
CA TYR A 55 3.38 -7.11 1.85
C TYR A 55 4.53 -8.11 1.61
N ASN A 56 4.25 -9.38 1.82
CA ASN A 56 5.20 -10.50 1.74
C ASN A 56 4.61 -11.71 0.99
N LYS A 57 3.55 -11.48 0.20
CA LYS A 57 2.81 -12.49 -0.55
C LYS A 57 2.54 -12.03 -1.98
N LEU A 58 2.41 -13.01 -2.89
CA LEU A 58 1.91 -12.80 -4.23
C LEU A 58 0.82 -13.83 -4.52
N ILE A 59 -0.37 -13.36 -4.90
CA ILE A 59 -1.44 -14.22 -5.39
C ILE A 59 -1.42 -14.18 -6.90
N ILE A 60 -1.48 -15.35 -7.53
CA ILE A 60 -1.49 -15.54 -8.99
C ILE A 60 -2.79 -16.25 -9.33
N SER A 61 -3.75 -15.53 -9.90
CA SER A 61 -5.01 -16.09 -10.37
C SER A 61 -4.85 -16.64 -11.79
N PHE A 62 -5.57 -17.72 -12.10
CA PHE A 62 -5.46 -18.38 -13.40
C PHE A 62 -6.80 -18.95 -13.89
N ASP A 63 -6.90 -19.16 -15.22
CA ASP A 63 -8.03 -19.79 -15.89
C ASP A 63 -7.84 -21.29 -15.97
N LEU A 64 -8.76 -22.08 -15.35
CA LEU A 64 -8.74 -23.54 -15.35
C LEU A 64 -8.90 -24.17 -16.74
N ASN A 65 -9.49 -23.45 -17.71
CA ASN A 65 -9.61 -23.94 -19.08
C ASN A 65 -8.27 -23.94 -19.82
N ILE A 66 -7.29 -23.14 -19.35
CA ILE A 66 -5.99 -22.94 -20.01
C ILE A 66 -4.87 -23.61 -19.22
N THR A 67 -4.89 -23.47 -17.89
CA THR A 67 -3.79 -23.94 -17.03
C THR A 67 -4.34 -24.52 -15.71
N ASN A 68 -3.45 -24.93 -14.81
CA ASN A 68 -3.81 -25.48 -13.52
C ASN A 68 -2.72 -25.18 -12.46
N TYR A 69 -3.05 -25.43 -11.19
CA TYR A 69 -2.13 -25.23 -10.06
C TYR A 69 -0.75 -25.84 -10.29
N LYS A 70 -0.68 -27.13 -10.75
CA LYS A 70 0.60 -27.84 -10.90
C LYS A 70 1.51 -27.15 -11.94
N LYS A 71 0.94 -26.71 -13.06
CA LYS A 71 1.68 -26.00 -14.11
C LYS A 71 2.19 -24.66 -13.61
N ILE A 72 1.33 -23.86 -12.92
CA ILE A 72 1.71 -22.56 -12.36
C ILE A 72 2.77 -22.73 -11.26
N LYS A 73 2.61 -23.72 -10.38
CA LYS A 73 3.60 -24.03 -9.34
C LYS A 73 4.97 -24.34 -9.93
N ASN A 74 5.03 -25.28 -10.87
CA ASN A 74 6.28 -25.65 -11.54
C ASN A 74 6.92 -24.46 -12.27
N PHE A 75 6.10 -23.62 -12.90
CA PHE A 75 6.58 -22.38 -13.52
C PHE A 75 7.24 -21.46 -12.50
N ILE A 76 6.60 -21.20 -11.34
CA ILE A 76 7.14 -20.34 -10.30
C ILE A 76 8.43 -20.91 -9.71
N GLU A 77 8.47 -22.22 -9.45
CA GLU A 77 9.65 -22.92 -8.91
C GLU A 77 10.85 -22.87 -9.87
N GLY A 78 10.60 -22.90 -11.18
CA GLY A 78 11.63 -22.79 -12.21
C GLY A 78 12.01 -21.36 -12.59
N LEU A 79 11.37 -20.35 -11.99
CA LEU A 79 11.54 -18.96 -12.39
C LEU A 79 12.86 -18.38 -11.87
N THR A 80 13.71 -17.94 -12.78
CA THR A 80 14.89 -17.15 -12.43
C THR A 80 14.56 -15.67 -12.54
N ILE A 81 14.59 -14.98 -11.41
CA ILE A 81 14.29 -13.55 -11.34
C ILE A 81 15.52 -12.75 -11.77
N ASN A 82 15.40 -12.02 -12.85
CA ASN A 82 16.39 -11.02 -13.21
C ASN A 82 16.10 -9.72 -12.42
N ARG A 83 17.03 -9.36 -11.50
CA ARG A 83 16.93 -8.16 -10.67
C ARG A 83 17.35 -6.88 -11.41
N ASP A 84 17.76 -6.97 -12.67
CA ASP A 84 18.18 -5.83 -13.49
C ASP A 84 16.99 -5.03 -14.09
N ILE A 85 15.75 -5.41 -13.78
CA ILE A 85 14.59 -4.59 -14.13
C ILE A 85 14.69 -3.29 -13.32
N LYS A 86 15.00 -2.18 -14.02
CA LYS A 86 15.07 -0.85 -13.41
C LYS A 86 13.77 -0.57 -12.66
N LYS A 87 13.86 -0.53 -11.34
CA LYS A 87 12.77 -0.08 -10.48
C LYS A 87 12.71 1.44 -10.61
N ASN A 88 11.68 1.96 -11.25
CA ASN A 88 11.38 3.39 -11.24
C ASN A 88 10.68 3.76 -9.92
N ASN A 89 11.30 3.44 -8.78
CA ASN A 89 10.80 3.85 -7.50
C ASN A 89 10.87 5.37 -7.40
N GLN A 90 9.72 6.01 -7.22
CA GLN A 90 9.63 7.45 -7.12
C GLN A 90 9.74 7.90 -5.66
N LYS A 91 10.21 9.14 -5.48
CA LYS A 91 10.10 9.87 -4.22
C LYS A 91 8.98 10.89 -4.33
N ILE A 92 7.93 10.67 -3.56
CA ILE A 92 6.69 11.43 -3.66
C ILE A 92 6.50 12.23 -2.37
N LYS A 93 6.24 13.54 -2.52
CA LYS A 93 5.87 14.41 -1.39
C LYS A 93 4.37 14.64 -1.39
N ILE A 94 3.75 14.49 -0.21
CA ILE A 94 2.31 14.59 -0.04
C ILE A 94 2.00 15.63 1.05
N PRO A 95 1.24 16.69 0.71
CA PRO A 95 0.76 17.67 1.67
C PRO A 95 -0.31 17.08 2.57
N VAL A 96 -0.34 17.45 3.85
CA VAL A 96 -1.37 17.01 4.80
C VAL A 96 -1.76 18.16 5.71
N CYS A 97 -3.05 18.48 5.76
CA CYS A 97 -3.62 19.37 6.75
C CYS A 97 -4.02 18.55 7.99
N CYS A 98 -3.52 18.96 9.16
CA CYS A 98 -3.72 18.28 10.44
C CYS A 98 -4.58 19.09 11.42
N ASP A 99 -5.35 20.07 10.93
CA ASP A 99 -6.31 20.80 11.74
C ASP A 99 -7.37 19.84 12.30
N ASP A 100 -8.00 20.20 13.42
CA ASP A 100 -8.87 19.30 14.18
C ASP A 100 -10.06 18.74 13.38
N GLU A 101 -10.54 19.48 12.38
CA GLU A 101 -11.60 19.00 11.47
C GLU A 101 -11.12 17.91 10.51
N TYR A 102 -9.81 17.78 10.29
CA TYR A 102 -9.18 16.76 9.43
C TYR A 102 -8.49 15.66 10.23
N GLY A 103 -7.94 16.00 11.41
CA GLY A 103 -7.27 15.05 12.30
C GLY A 103 -8.22 14.48 13.36
N LEU A 104 -9.17 13.67 12.94
CA LEU A 104 -10.35 13.24 13.71
C LEU A 104 -10.02 12.44 14.98
N ASP A 105 -8.82 11.87 15.09
CA ASP A 105 -8.47 10.93 16.15
C ASP A 105 -7.32 11.37 17.06
N PHE A 106 -6.90 12.65 16.99
CA PHE A 106 -5.80 13.12 17.85
C PHE A 106 -6.09 12.98 19.34
N LEU A 107 -7.31 13.26 19.80
CA LEU A 107 -7.65 13.10 21.22
C LEU A 107 -7.43 11.66 21.69
N ARG A 108 -7.91 10.68 20.89
CA ARG A 108 -7.70 9.26 21.17
C ARG A 108 -6.23 8.86 21.12
N LEU A 109 -5.48 9.37 20.15
CA LEU A 109 -4.06 9.06 20.00
C LEU A 109 -3.24 9.61 21.15
N ILE A 110 -3.49 10.86 21.57
CA ILE A 110 -2.84 11.51 22.72
C ILE A 110 -3.08 10.69 24.00
N GLU A 111 -4.33 10.31 24.24
CA GLU A 111 -4.69 9.49 25.40
C GLU A 111 -4.01 8.11 25.38
N LYS A 112 -4.08 7.38 24.26
CA LYS A 112 -3.53 6.03 24.14
C LYS A 112 -2.00 6.00 24.15
N LEU A 113 -1.36 6.95 23.52
CA LEU A 113 0.11 6.98 23.34
C LEU A 113 0.81 7.74 24.48
N ASN A 114 0.05 8.52 25.25
CA ASN A 114 0.56 9.40 26.32
C ASN A 114 1.66 10.38 25.81
N ILE A 115 1.47 10.92 24.62
CA ILE A 115 2.29 11.97 23.99
C ILE A 115 1.38 13.02 23.35
N ASP A 116 1.86 14.26 23.24
CA ASP A 116 1.08 15.35 22.67
C ASP A 116 0.98 15.28 21.13
N LYS A 117 0.09 16.11 20.58
CA LYS A 117 -0.17 16.19 19.13
C LYS A 117 1.08 16.58 18.37
N ASP A 118 1.85 17.55 18.88
CA ASP A 118 3.03 18.06 18.18
C ASP A 118 4.11 16.96 18.08
N LYS A 119 4.26 16.14 19.10
CA LYS A 119 5.19 15.00 19.09
C LYS A 119 4.73 13.90 18.14
N ILE A 120 3.42 13.63 18.06
CA ILE A 120 2.87 12.68 17.07
C ILE A 120 3.20 13.18 15.65
N LEU A 121 2.97 14.45 15.37
CA LEU A 121 3.23 15.05 14.06
C LEU A 121 4.73 15.11 13.74
N GLU A 122 5.59 15.47 14.69
CA GLU A 122 7.04 15.43 14.52
C GLU A 122 7.51 14.03 14.09
N LEU A 123 7.08 12.99 14.80
CA LEU A 123 7.46 11.60 14.52
C LEU A 123 6.88 11.09 13.20
N TYR A 124 5.68 11.55 12.82
CA TYR A 124 5.05 11.18 11.57
C TYR A 124 5.71 11.86 10.37
N PHE A 125 5.92 13.18 10.39
CA PHE A 125 6.49 13.94 9.29
C PHE A 125 8.02 13.80 9.16
N GLY A 126 8.69 13.45 10.24
CA GLY A 126 10.15 13.29 10.28
C GLY A 126 10.70 12.07 9.52
N LYS A 127 9.86 11.35 8.77
CA LYS A 127 10.22 10.06 8.17
C LYS A 127 9.79 9.94 6.71
N GLU A 128 10.56 9.16 5.94
CA GLU A 128 10.19 8.68 4.61
C GLU A 128 9.59 7.26 4.75
N TYR A 129 8.45 7.03 4.15
CA TYR A 129 7.71 5.78 4.20
C TYR A 129 7.87 4.98 2.92
N PHE A 130 7.98 3.68 3.04
CA PHE A 130 7.99 2.75 1.90
C PHE A 130 6.57 2.28 1.57
N CYS A 131 6.16 2.30 0.31
CA CYS A 131 4.88 1.75 -0.13
C CYS A 131 5.00 0.23 -0.32
N TYR A 132 4.40 -0.53 0.59
CA TYR A 132 4.42 -1.99 0.53
C TYR A 132 3.44 -2.56 -0.49
N MET A 133 2.27 -1.95 -0.60
CA MET A 133 1.21 -2.39 -1.51
C MET A 133 0.17 -1.28 -1.72
N THR A 134 -0.67 -1.47 -2.73
CA THR A 134 -1.91 -0.74 -2.89
C THR A 134 -3.08 -1.73 -2.88
N GLY A 135 -4.18 -1.40 -2.21
CA GLY A 135 -5.32 -2.30 -2.11
C GLY A 135 -6.40 -1.82 -1.14
N PHE A 136 -7.34 -2.69 -0.81
CA PHE A 136 -8.57 -2.41 -0.08
C PHE A 136 -9.55 -1.58 -0.93
N ILE A 137 -9.17 -0.39 -1.36
CA ILE A 137 -9.85 0.41 -2.40
C ILE A 137 -8.82 0.80 -3.46
N ALA A 138 -9.29 1.15 -4.66
CA ALA A 138 -8.41 1.44 -5.79
C ALA A 138 -7.37 2.53 -5.45
N GLY A 139 -6.09 2.21 -5.64
CA GLY A 139 -4.96 3.11 -5.45
C GLY A 139 -4.65 3.52 -4.01
N MET A 140 -5.31 2.94 -2.99
CA MET A 140 -5.00 3.21 -1.58
C MET A 140 -3.64 2.62 -1.20
N PRO A 141 -2.63 3.44 -0.85
CA PRO A 141 -1.31 2.95 -0.51
C PRO A 141 -1.24 2.52 0.96
N PHE A 142 -0.51 1.43 1.20
CA PHE A 142 -0.12 0.99 2.54
C PHE A 142 1.37 1.29 2.73
N LEU A 143 1.64 2.27 3.59
CA LEU A 143 2.94 2.88 3.78
C LEU A 143 3.53 2.47 5.14
N GLY A 144 4.76 2.05 5.17
CA GLY A 144 5.43 1.68 6.42
C GLY A 144 6.91 2.11 6.42
N ASP A 145 7.57 1.96 7.51
CA ASP A 145 7.05 1.59 8.83
C ASP A 145 6.87 2.83 9.69
N LEU A 146 5.77 2.92 10.43
CA LEU A 146 5.59 3.98 11.42
C LEU A 146 6.67 3.90 12.51
N ASN A 147 7.02 5.07 13.06
CA ASN A 147 7.79 5.12 14.30
C ASN A 147 7.03 4.36 15.40
N GLU A 148 7.74 3.53 16.15
CA GLU A 148 7.13 2.67 17.18
C GLU A 148 6.33 3.44 18.22
N SER A 149 6.77 4.66 18.57
CA SER A 149 6.12 5.51 19.57
C SER A 149 4.75 6.04 19.13
N ILE A 150 4.40 5.97 17.84
CA ILE A 150 3.08 6.39 17.32
C ILE A 150 2.27 5.25 16.74
N ARG A 151 2.66 4.00 16.98
CA ARG A 151 1.87 2.83 16.61
C ARG A 151 0.68 2.70 17.54
N CYS A 152 -0.50 2.54 16.98
CA CYS A 152 -1.75 2.43 17.72
C CYS A 152 -2.69 1.45 17.02
N ASP A 153 -3.46 0.70 17.79
CA ASP A 153 -4.49 -0.19 17.27
C ASP A 153 -5.55 0.54 16.45
N ARG A 154 -6.26 -0.19 15.62
CA ARG A 154 -7.45 0.29 14.92
C ARG A 154 -8.52 0.74 15.91
N LEU A 155 -9.47 1.53 15.41
CA LEU A 155 -10.71 1.80 16.12
C LEU A 155 -11.44 0.48 16.38
N GLU A 156 -11.99 0.31 17.58
CA GLU A 156 -12.81 -0.85 17.94
C GLU A 156 -14.04 -0.96 17.03
N THR A 157 -14.68 0.17 16.75
CA THR A 157 -15.78 0.26 15.79
C THR A 157 -15.33 1.08 14.59
N PRO A 158 -15.18 0.48 13.40
CA PRO A 158 -14.85 1.21 12.19
C PRO A 158 -15.91 2.26 11.84
N ARG A 159 -15.49 3.41 11.33
CA ARG A 159 -16.40 4.40 10.74
C ARG A 159 -17.01 3.86 9.46
N LEU A 160 -18.29 4.15 9.24
CA LEU A 160 -18.98 3.80 7.98
C LEU A 160 -18.47 4.62 6.82
N LYS A 161 -17.99 5.83 7.08
CA LYS A 161 -17.51 6.79 6.09
C LYS A 161 -16.23 7.47 6.56
N MET A 162 -15.13 7.12 5.93
CA MET A 162 -13.86 7.84 6.00
C MET A 162 -13.81 8.81 4.82
N PRO A 163 -13.61 10.11 5.03
CA PRO A 163 -13.54 11.07 3.93
C PRO A 163 -12.40 10.73 2.97
N LYS A 164 -12.62 10.98 1.68
CA LYS A 164 -11.54 10.92 0.68
C LYS A 164 -10.40 11.85 1.10
N GLY A 165 -9.16 11.42 0.88
CA GLY A 165 -7.95 12.15 1.27
C GLY A 165 -7.53 11.94 2.72
N SER A 166 -8.35 11.27 3.56
CA SER A 166 -7.98 10.99 4.95
C SER A 166 -6.66 10.26 5.03
N VAL A 167 -5.75 10.77 5.85
CA VAL A 167 -4.46 10.16 6.18
C VAL A 167 -4.61 9.46 7.52
N GLY A 168 -4.43 8.14 7.48
CA GLY A 168 -4.65 7.28 8.64
C GLY A 168 -3.42 6.53 9.07
N ILE A 169 -3.34 6.22 10.36
CA ILE A 169 -2.30 5.37 10.95
C ILE A 169 -2.91 4.22 11.74
N THR A 170 -2.23 3.07 11.72
CA THR A 170 -2.54 1.92 12.59
C THR A 170 -1.36 0.96 12.63
N GLU A 171 -1.11 0.36 13.79
CA GLU A 171 0.00 -0.56 13.96
C GLU A 171 1.31 0.01 13.37
N GLN A 172 1.93 -0.67 12.40
CA GLN A 172 3.15 -0.19 11.76
C GLN A 172 2.91 0.60 10.46
N PHE A 173 1.65 0.86 10.08
CA PHE A 173 1.33 1.41 8.76
C PHE A 173 0.63 2.76 8.80
N ALA A 174 0.90 3.56 7.76
CA ALA A 174 0.11 4.71 7.35
C ALA A 174 -0.61 4.41 6.03
N ASN A 175 -1.69 5.13 5.74
CA ASN A 175 -2.41 5.06 4.47
C ASN A 175 -2.98 6.42 4.06
N ILE A 176 -3.53 6.46 2.84
CA ILE A 176 -4.33 7.58 2.35
C ILE A 176 -5.59 7.02 1.69
N TYR A 177 -6.75 7.37 2.21
CA TYR A 177 -8.04 6.95 1.62
C TYR A 177 -8.28 7.65 0.30
N THR A 178 -8.20 6.93 -0.79
CA THR A 178 -8.37 7.46 -2.16
C THR A 178 -9.81 7.75 -2.55
N PHE A 179 -10.75 7.14 -1.85
CA PHE A 179 -12.20 7.35 -1.97
C PHE A 179 -12.84 7.35 -0.59
N GLU A 180 -14.06 7.92 -0.49
CA GLU A 180 -14.89 7.70 0.68
C GLU A 180 -15.19 6.20 0.82
N SER A 181 -14.92 5.63 1.98
CA SER A 181 -15.10 4.19 2.24
C SER A 181 -15.22 3.93 3.74
N PRO A 182 -15.72 2.77 4.17
CA PRO A 182 -15.59 2.36 5.57
C PRO A 182 -14.12 2.24 5.98
N GLY A 183 -13.82 2.45 7.27
CA GLY A 183 -12.47 2.26 7.77
C GLY A 183 -12.31 2.43 9.27
N GLY A 184 -11.31 1.75 9.84
CA GLY A 184 -11.04 1.76 11.29
C GLY A 184 -9.65 2.30 11.64
N TRP A 185 -8.97 3.02 10.75
CA TRP A 185 -7.67 3.61 11.04
C TRP A 185 -7.83 4.94 11.81
N ASN A 186 -6.83 5.30 12.58
CA ASN A 186 -6.82 6.58 13.29
C ASN A 186 -6.44 7.70 12.33
N ILE A 187 -7.32 8.68 12.15
CA ILE A 187 -7.13 9.76 11.19
C ILE A 187 -6.38 10.92 11.85
N ILE A 188 -5.23 11.26 11.27
CA ILE A 188 -4.33 12.33 11.71
C ILE A 188 -4.36 13.57 10.79
N GLY A 189 -5.08 13.51 9.68
CA GLY A 189 -5.17 14.62 8.74
C GLY A 189 -5.85 14.25 7.45
N ASN A 190 -5.85 15.20 6.52
CA ASN A 190 -6.36 14.99 5.16
C ASN A 190 -5.42 15.63 4.14
N THR A 191 -5.28 14.99 2.98
CA THR A 191 -4.53 15.55 1.85
C THR A 191 -5.48 16.05 0.76
N PRO A 192 -5.27 17.25 0.23
CA PRO A 192 -6.01 17.74 -0.93
C PRO A 192 -5.52 17.10 -2.24
N LYS A 193 -4.30 16.52 -2.21
CA LYS A 193 -3.68 15.91 -3.40
C LYS A 193 -4.43 14.69 -3.86
N LYS A 194 -4.69 14.61 -5.16
CA LYS A 194 -5.33 13.48 -5.81
C LYS A 194 -4.38 12.29 -5.91
N ILE A 195 -4.55 11.28 -5.07
CA ILE A 195 -3.68 10.10 -5.02
C ILE A 195 -4.09 9.05 -6.06
N PHE A 196 -5.35 9.04 -6.48
CA PHE A 196 -5.85 8.15 -7.51
C PHE A 196 -6.73 8.90 -8.51
N ASP A 197 -6.43 8.73 -9.80
CA ASP A 197 -7.20 9.32 -10.90
C ASP A 197 -7.64 8.23 -11.88
N ASN A 198 -8.93 7.85 -11.83
CA ASN A 198 -9.53 6.87 -12.74
C ASN A 198 -9.64 7.37 -14.20
N LYS A 199 -9.40 8.66 -14.47
CA LYS A 199 -9.35 9.22 -15.81
C LYS A 199 -7.97 9.06 -16.46
N ASN A 200 -6.92 8.93 -15.66
CA ASN A 200 -5.57 8.66 -16.14
C ASN A 200 -5.34 7.15 -16.26
N LEU A 201 -5.80 6.54 -17.36
CA LEU A 201 -5.71 5.11 -17.58
C LEU A 201 -4.27 4.57 -17.68
N ALA A 202 -3.30 5.43 -18.01
CA ALA A 202 -1.89 5.02 -18.12
C ALA A 202 -1.23 4.90 -16.74
N GLN A 203 -1.55 5.80 -15.81
CA GLN A 203 -1.00 5.83 -14.46
C GLN A 203 -2.06 6.34 -13.46
N PRO A 204 -3.06 5.52 -13.12
CA PRO A 204 -4.16 5.95 -12.27
C PRO A 204 -3.73 6.21 -10.82
N ALA A 205 -2.80 5.41 -10.27
CA ALA A 205 -2.26 5.58 -8.93
C ALA A 205 -1.00 6.44 -8.95
N GLN A 206 -0.95 7.44 -8.07
CA GLN A 206 0.21 8.30 -7.90
C GLN A 206 1.30 7.63 -7.04
N VAL A 207 0.90 6.71 -6.18
CA VAL A 207 1.81 5.95 -5.31
C VAL A 207 1.69 4.47 -5.67
N ASN A 208 2.81 3.84 -5.94
CA ASN A 208 2.89 2.44 -6.33
C ASN A 208 3.76 1.63 -5.36
N PRO A 209 3.58 0.32 -5.26
CA PRO A 209 4.46 -0.53 -4.46
C PRO A 209 5.94 -0.33 -4.83
N GLY A 210 6.77 -0.10 -3.80
CA GLY A 210 8.18 0.20 -3.96
C GLY A 210 8.52 1.70 -3.92
N ASP A 211 7.56 2.60 -4.10
CA ASP A 211 7.79 4.04 -3.99
C ASP A 211 8.11 4.46 -2.55
N LYS A 212 8.79 5.59 -2.42
CA LYS A 212 9.07 6.27 -1.16
C LYS A 212 8.18 7.50 -1.04
N VAL A 213 7.52 7.65 0.11
CA VAL A 213 6.58 8.74 0.37
C VAL A 213 7.05 9.52 1.59
N SER A 214 7.15 10.83 1.46
CA SER A 214 7.30 11.74 2.59
C SER A 214 6.10 12.68 2.67
N PHE A 215 5.67 12.96 3.88
CA PHE A 215 4.57 13.89 4.12
C PHE A 215 5.11 15.23 4.62
N TYR A 216 4.37 16.29 4.35
CA TYR A 216 4.64 17.61 4.94
C TYR A 216 3.34 18.28 5.33
N GLN A 217 3.39 19.02 6.42
CA GLN A 217 2.22 19.71 6.93
C GLN A 217 1.93 20.95 6.10
N ILE A 218 0.64 21.20 5.87
CA ILE A 218 0.12 22.44 5.28
C ILE A 218 -0.97 23.02 6.19
N THR A 219 -1.19 24.33 6.07
CA THR A 219 -2.27 25.03 6.75
C THR A 219 -3.62 24.71 6.13
N LYS A 220 -4.71 25.01 6.85
CA LYS A 220 -6.08 24.91 6.31
C LYS A 220 -6.28 25.84 5.12
N GLU A 221 -5.69 27.02 5.13
CA GLU A 221 -5.77 27.96 4.01
C GLU A 221 -5.11 27.38 2.75
N GLU A 222 -3.91 26.80 2.87
CA GLU A 222 -3.22 26.11 1.76
C GLU A 222 -4.01 24.89 1.29
N TYR A 223 -4.65 24.17 2.20
CA TYR A 223 -5.50 23.02 1.86
C TYR A 223 -6.70 23.43 1.02
N LEU A 224 -7.42 24.50 1.42
CA LEU A 224 -8.61 25.00 0.73
C LEU A 224 -8.30 25.64 -0.64
N ASN A 225 -7.10 26.21 -0.75
CA ASN A 225 -6.61 26.86 -1.98
C ASN A 225 -5.74 25.94 -2.84
N TRP A 226 -5.71 24.63 -2.54
CA TRP A 226 -4.87 23.67 -3.26
C TRP A 226 -5.32 23.53 -4.71
N ASN A 227 -4.41 23.84 -5.64
CA ASN A 227 -4.59 23.66 -7.09
C ASN A 227 -3.60 22.59 -7.58
N GLU A 228 -4.10 21.52 -8.21
CA GLU A 228 -3.31 20.49 -8.90
C GLU A 228 -3.04 20.88 -10.35
#